data_9a1f9a02b867f11d374750fbb76c53e4
#
_entry.id   9a1f9a02b867f11d374750fbb76c53e4
#
_cell.length_a   1.000
_cell.length_b   1.000
_cell.length_c   1.000
_cell.angle_alpha   90.00
_cell.angle_beta   90.00
_cell.angle_gamma   90.00
#
_symmetry.space_group_name_H-M   'P 1'
#
loop_
_entity.id
_entity.type
_entity.pdbx_description
1 polymer ?
#
loop_
_entity_poly.entity_id
_entity_poly.type
_entity_poly.pdbx_seq_one_letter_code
_entity_poly.pdbx_strand_id
1 'polypeptide(L)'
;MDKKIYINYLAILREEMIPAMGCTEPIALAYGAARAREILGKEPECIVAKCSGNIIKNVRCVIIPNSGGLKGIPAGVILGAVAGDASLNMEVLSKVDEKGRARCRELLEADICKVELLDTPVVLHIIIEMYAGEDTVSLEIKYDHINVTRISKNGEILLDADKAVEEKEETDRSLLNLEDIREFADTVELSDVKELLDAQIRSNMAIAHEGMTGKYGLGIGRVIRENYSHDMLTRMRSLTAAASEARMGGCDMPVVINSGSGNQGIACSVPLIVYAREMELPDYSLYRALVFSNLLTVYQKQYIGKLSAFCGAVSASCAAGAAITYMVGGDISLIKKTIENTLANIPGIICDGAKISCAAKIAASLDAAFLAHHLAMNGQSYAPYTGILQEETAETISCVGQIGKDGMKETDREILKIMLEH
;
A
#
# COMPACT_ATOMS: atom_id res chain seq x y z
N MET A 1 2.79 -2.57 -29.78
CA MET A 1 3.19 -1.59 -28.72
C MET A 1 4.50 -0.91 -29.06
N ASP A 2 4.60 0.39 -28.84
CA ASP A 2 5.86 1.15 -28.96
C ASP A 2 6.89 0.67 -27.94
N LYS A 3 8.17 0.56 -28.37
CA LYS A 3 9.26 0.05 -27.52
C LYS A 3 9.50 0.94 -26.28
N LYS A 4 9.33 2.25 -26.40
CA LYS A 4 9.49 3.20 -25.27
C LYS A 4 8.42 2.96 -24.23
N ILE A 5 7.16 2.78 -24.64
CA ILE A 5 6.04 2.47 -23.75
C ILE A 5 6.26 1.12 -23.07
N TYR A 6 6.70 0.10 -23.81
CA TYR A 6 7.01 -1.21 -23.27
C TYR A 6 8.05 -1.16 -22.13
N ILE A 7 9.18 -0.47 -22.37
CA ILE A 7 10.26 -0.33 -21.38
C ILE A 7 9.75 0.45 -20.16
N ASN A 8 8.97 1.52 -20.38
CA ASN A 8 8.40 2.33 -19.31
C ASN A 8 7.45 1.52 -18.42
N TYR A 9 6.57 0.71 -19.00
CA TYR A 9 5.61 -0.09 -18.22
C TYR A 9 6.32 -1.20 -17.42
N LEU A 10 7.36 -1.81 -17.98
CA LEU A 10 8.22 -2.74 -17.26
C LEU A 10 8.91 -2.06 -16.06
N ALA A 11 9.45 -0.86 -16.27
CA ALA A 11 10.11 -0.09 -15.22
C ALA A 11 9.10 0.29 -14.12
N ILE A 12 7.88 0.73 -14.47
CA ILE A 12 6.80 1.01 -13.50
C ILE A 12 6.47 -0.24 -12.67
N LEU A 13 6.31 -1.41 -13.28
CA LEU A 13 6.05 -2.64 -12.53
C LEU A 13 7.17 -2.97 -11.54
N ARG A 14 8.44 -2.81 -11.94
CA ARG A 14 9.60 -3.06 -11.08
C ARG A 14 9.72 -2.07 -9.93
N GLU A 15 9.35 -0.82 -10.15
CA GLU A 15 9.34 0.23 -9.14
C GLU A 15 8.21 0.03 -8.11
N GLU A 16 7.02 -0.38 -8.56
CA GLU A 16 5.82 -0.43 -7.71
C GLU A 16 5.63 -1.79 -7.02
N MET A 17 6.16 -2.87 -7.61
CA MET A 17 5.99 -4.23 -7.07
C MET A 17 7.21 -4.66 -6.29
N ILE A 18 7.38 -4.13 -5.09
CA ILE A 18 8.51 -4.46 -4.20
C ILE A 18 8.05 -5.24 -2.97
N PRO A 19 8.88 -6.15 -2.43
CA PRO A 19 8.61 -6.79 -1.15
C PRO A 19 8.65 -5.79 -0.01
N ALA A 20 7.68 -5.88 0.92
CA ALA A 20 7.66 -5.08 2.15
C ALA A 20 7.01 -5.85 3.30
N MET A 21 7.52 -5.66 4.51
CA MET A 21 6.94 -6.23 5.73
C MET A 21 5.96 -5.25 6.37
N GLY A 22 4.80 -5.73 6.79
CA GLY A 22 3.82 -4.95 7.53
C GLY A 22 3.35 -3.68 6.82
N CYS A 23 3.03 -2.62 7.58
CA CYS A 23 2.65 -1.32 7.04
C CYS A 23 3.89 -0.50 6.68
N THR A 24 3.85 0.17 5.53
CA THR A 24 5.00 0.88 4.95
C THR A 24 5.43 2.09 5.76
N GLU A 25 4.49 2.84 6.34
CA GLU A 25 4.79 4.05 7.12
C GLU A 25 5.50 3.74 8.46
N PRO A 26 5.11 2.72 9.25
CA PRO A 26 5.92 2.28 10.40
C PRO A 26 7.32 1.82 10.02
N ILE A 27 7.45 1.18 8.87
CA ILE A 27 8.75 0.75 8.36
C ILE A 27 9.62 1.95 7.96
N ALA A 28 9.03 2.98 7.36
CA ALA A 28 9.75 4.23 7.05
C ALA A 28 10.29 4.91 8.32
N LEU A 29 9.49 4.94 9.40
CA LEU A 29 9.92 5.44 10.72
C LEU A 29 11.07 4.61 11.29
N ALA A 30 10.94 3.28 11.26
CA ALA A 30 11.99 2.38 11.73
C ALA A 30 13.27 2.50 10.91
N TYR A 31 13.15 2.63 9.59
CA TYR A 31 14.27 2.85 8.67
C TYR A 31 14.99 4.17 8.98
N GLY A 32 14.24 5.27 9.08
CA GLY A 32 14.81 6.57 9.45
C GLY A 32 15.52 6.53 10.80
N ALA A 33 14.94 5.86 11.79
CA ALA A 33 15.53 5.71 13.11
C ALA A 33 16.79 4.81 13.09
N ALA A 34 16.79 3.71 12.35
CA ALA A 34 17.97 2.85 12.20
C ALA A 34 19.14 3.63 11.55
N ARG A 35 18.85 4.35 10.46
CA ARG A 35 19.84 5.20 9.78
C ARG A 35 20.38 6.33 10.69
N ALA A 36 19.48 7.01 11.41
CA ALA A 36 19.89 8.07 12.35
C ALA A 36 20.80 7.52 13.46
N ARG A 37 20.48 6.35 14.03
CA ARG A 37 21.30 5.68 15.03
C ARG A 37 22.67 5.25 14.48
N GLU A 38 22.75 4.75 13.24
CA GLU A 38 24.04 4.45 12.60
C GLU A 38 24.95 5.69 12.53
N ILE A 39 24.38 6.86 12.19
CA ILE A 39 25.10 8.11 12.08
C ILE A 39 25.48 8.64 13.46
N LEU A 40 24.58 8.53 14.46
CA LEU A 40 24.83 8.88 15.85
C LEU A 40 26.01 8.06 16.42
N GLY A 41 26.08 6.76 16.06
CA GLY A 41 27.13 5.83 16.45
C GLY A 41 26.95 5.19 17.82
N LYS A 42 25.83 5.48 18.50
CA LYS A 42 25.47 4.96 19.84
C LYS A 42 23.97 4.91 20.02
N GLU A 43 23.49 4.25 21.08
CA GLU A 43 22.07 4.22 21.42
C GLU A 43 21.59 5.61 21.86
N PRO A 44 20.44 6.10 21.36
CA PRO A 44 19.90 7.40 21.74
C PRO A 44 19.33 7.41 23.17
N GLU A 45 19.52 8.50 23.88
CA GLU A 45 18.95 8.77 25.20
C GLU A 45 17.58 9.48 25.09
N CYS A 46 17.37 10.25 24.00
CA CYS A 46 16.13 10.92 23.68
C CYS A 46 15.91 10.95 22.18
N ILE A 47 14.66 10.79 21.74
CA ILE A 47 14.26 10.85 20.33
C ILE A 47 13.07 11.80 20.18
N VAL A 48 13.08 12.62 19.13
CA VAL A 48 11.91 13.40 18.70
C VAL A 48 11.55 12.98 17.28
N ALA A 49 10.35 12.43 17.13
CA ALA A 49 9.80 12.05 15.83
C ALA A 49 8.78 13.10 15.39
N LYS A 50 9.13 13.94 14.42
CA LYS A 50 8.23 14.93 13.82
C LYS A 50 7.63 14.34 12.57
N CYS A 51 6.30 14.26 12.49
CA CYS A 51 5.60 13.53 11.45
C CYS A 51 4.47 14.36 10.86
N SER A 52 4.30 14.29 9.52
CA SER A 52 3.09 14.83 8.87
C SER A 52 1.83 14.14 9.40
N GLY A 53 0.69 14.81 9.29
CA GLY A 53 -0.58 14.29 9.78
C GLY A 53 -0.95 12.93 9.20
N ASN A 54 -0.62 12.67 7.93
CA ASN A 54 -0.87 11.38 7.29
C ASN A 54 -0.02 10.25 7.88
N ILE A 55 1.24 10.50 8.24
CA ILE A 55 2.09 9.53 8.94
C ILE A 55 1.50 9.22 10.32
N ILE A 56 1.11 10.25 11.08
CA ILE A 56 0.49 10.04 12.40
C ILE A 56 -0.77 9.20 12.25
N LYS A 57 -1.67 9.56 11.33
CA LYS A 57 -2.92 8.84 11.05
C LYS A 57 -2.68 7.37 10.73
N ASN A 58 -1.70 7.07 9.88
CA ASN A 58 -1.47 5.72 9.38
C ASN A 58 -0.69 4.82 10.34
N VAL A 59 0.04 5.38 11.31
CA VAL A 59 0.88 4.59 12.21
C VAL A 59 0.26 4.39 13.59
N ARG A 60 -0.58 5.31 14.05
CA ARG A 60 -1.09 5.34 15.44
C ARG A 60 -1.65 4.02 15.94
N CYS A 61 -2.42 3.30 15.12
CA CYS A 61 -3.14 2.09 15.53
C CYS A 61 -2.54 0.80 14.99
N VAL A 62 -1.47 0.88 14.21
CA VAL A 62 -0.89 -0.27 13.52
C VAL A 62 0.09 -1.01 14.43
N ILE A 63 0.07 -2.34 14.38
CA ILE A 63 1.09 -3.16 15.02
C ILE A 63 2.38 -3.09 14.19
N ILE A 64 3.48 -2.77 14.87
CA ILE A 64 4.80 -2.72 14.24
C ILE A 64 5.25 -4.15 13.93
N PRO A 65 5.68 -4.44 12.69
CA PRO A 65 6.14 -5.77 12.33
C PRO A 65 7.28 -6.24 13.23
N ASN A 66 7.27 -7.53 13.56
CA ASN A 66 8.31 -8.19 14.38
C ASN A 66 8.56 -7.55 15.76
N SER A 67 7.63 -6.71 16.25
CA SER A 67 7.75 -6.02 17.54
C SER A 67 7.26 -6.82 18.74
N GLY A 68 6.58 -7.95 18.51
CA GLY A 68 5.86 -8.67 19.57
C GLY A 68 4.56 -7.98 20.01
N GLY A 69 3.88 -7.27 19.09
CA GLY A 69 2.56 -6.67 19.32
C GLY A 69 2.57 -5.19 19.70
N LEU A 70 3.73 -4.52 19.72
CA LEU A 70 3.84 -3.09 20.00
C LEU A 70 3.21 -2.24 18.88
N LYS A 71 2.66 -1.07 19.23
CA LYS A 71 1.91 -0.19 18.33
C LYS A 71 2.43 1.25 18.36
N GLY A 72 2.17 1.96 17.28
CA GLY A 72 2.33 3.39 17.19
C GLY A 72 3.74 3.86 16.85
N ILE A 73 3.89 5.17 16.70
CA ILE A 73 5.13 5.82 16.24
C ILE A 73 6.29 5.55 17.20
N PRO A 74 6.15 5.74 18.54
CA PRO A 74 7.28 5.50 19.45
C PRO A 74 7.83 4.08 19.33
N ALA A 75 6.96 3.07 19.23
CA ALA A 75 7.37 1.68 19.10
C ALA A 75 8.16 1.43 17.79
N GLY A 76 7.69 1.98 16.66
CA GLY A 76 8.38 1.84 15.37
C GLY A 76 9.75 2.53 15.36
N VAL A 77 9.82 3.74 15.89
CA VAL A 77 11.05 4.55 15.96
C VAL A 77 12.08 3.90 16.91
N ILE A 78 11.68 3.56 18.14
CA ILE A 78 12.58 2.95 19.12
C ILE A 78 13.06 1.59 18.62
N LEU A 79 12.16 0.73 18.10
CA LEU A 79 12.56 -0.58 17.58
C LEU A 79 13.55 -0.46 16.42
N GLY A 80 13.32 0.49 15.51
CA GLY A 80 14.26 0.81 14.44
C GLY A 80 15.63 1.25 14.97
N ALA A 81 15.63 2.12 15.97
CA ALA A 81 16.86 2.65 16.58
C ALA A 81 17.70 1.57 17.29
N VAL A 82 17.07 0.60 17.99
CA VAL A 82 17.81 -0.36 18.82
C VAL A 82 18.10 -1.68 18.10
N ALA A 83 17.30 -2.07 17.11
CA ALA A 83 17.39 -3.40 16.50
C ALA A 83 17.21 -3.39 14.96
N GLY A 84 16.94 -2.23 14.35
CA GLY A 84 16.81 -2.11 12.90
C GLY A 84 18.14 -2.24 12.16
N ASP A 85 18.09 -2.89 10.99
CA ASP A 85 19.17 -2.98 10.01
C ASP A 85 18.81 -2.13 8.79
N ALA A 86 19.31 -0.89 8.72
CA ALA A 86 18.95 0.07 7.67
C ALA A 86 19.39 -0.39 6.26
N SER A 87 20.34 -1.32 6.14
CA SER A 87 20.77 -1.88 4.86
C SER A 87 19.67 -2.69 4.16
N LEU A 88 18.65 -3.13 4.92
CA LEU A 88 17.52 -3.91 4.43
C LEU A 88 16.34 -3.06 3.95
N ASN A 89 16.45 -1.73 3.95
CA ASN A 89 15.42 -0.81 3.45
C ASN A 89 14.01 -1.12 4.03
N MET A 90 13.04 -1.48 3.19
CA MET A 90 11.66 -1.78 3.61
C MET A 90 11.52 -3.09 4.44
N GLU A 91 12.60 -3.83 4.65
CA GLU A 91 12.68 -4.99 5.51
C GLU A 91 13.55 -4.75 6.75
N VAL A 92 13.76 -3.49 7.14
CA VAL A 92 14.63 -3.01 8.24
C VAL A 92 14.41 -3.75 9.57
N LEU A 93 13.22 -4.25 9.86
CA LEU A 93 12.86 -4.96 11.08
C LEU A 93 12.89 -6.51 10.93
N SER A 94 13.25 -7.05 9.77
CA SER A 94 13.18 -8.50 9.51
C SER A 94 14.07 -9.35 10.42
N LYS A 95 15.19 -8.79 10.89
CA LYS A 95 16.17 -9.47 11.76
C LYS A 95 16.01 -9.17 13.25
N VAL A 96 14.95 -8.46 13.66
CA VAL A 96 14.71 -8.13 15.07
C VAL A 96 14.51 -9.40 15.89
N ASP A 97 15.31 -9.59 16.92
CA ASP A 97 15.27 -10.70 17.85
C ASP A 97 14.56 -10.33 19.18
N GLU A 98 14.46 -11.30 20.10
CA GLU A 98 13.80 -11.05 21.40
C GLU A 98 14.58 -10.04 22.25
N LYS A 99 15.92 -9.97 22.12
CA LYS A 99 16.75 -8.99 22.83
C LYS A 99 16.43 -7.57 22.37
N GLY A 100 16.29 -7.36 21.06
CA GLY A 100 15.87 -6.07 20.49
C GLY A 100 14.45 -5.67 20.92
N ARG A 101 13.53 -6.64 20.94
CA ARG A 101 12.15 -6.41 21.44
C ARG A 101 12.12 -6.03 22.92
N ALA A 102 12.91 -6.74 23.76
CA ALA A 102 13.00 -6.44 25.18
C ALA A 102 13.55 -5.03 25.41
N ARG A 103 14.63 -4.66 24.71
CA ARG A 103 15.21 -3.32 24.81
C ARG A 103 14.24 -2.22 24.35
N CYS A 104 13.50 -2.48 23.29
CA CYS A 104 12.45 -1.56 22.83
C CYS A 104 11.38 -1.32 23.91
N ARG A 105 10.92 -2.37 24.61
CA ARG A 105 9.95 -2.24 25.73
C ARG A 105 10.51 -1.39 26.87
N GLU A 106 11.75 -1.63 27.29
CA GLU A 106 12.41 -0.82 28.33
C GLU A 106 12.45 0.67 27.98
N LEU A 107 12.82 0.99 26.75
CA LEU A 107 12.91 2.39 26.29
C LEU A 107 11.53 3.04 26.04
N LEU A 108 10.52 2.25 25.71
CA LEU A 108 9.13 2.73 25.68
C LEU A 108 8.63 3.08 27.07
N GLU A 109 8.91 2.23 28.08
CA GLU A 109 8.57 2.51 29.49
C GLU A 109 9.31 3.74 30.04
N ALA A 110 10.55 3.97 29.55
CA ALA A 110 11.32 5.15 29.89
C ALA A 110 10.88 6.43 29.15
N ASP A 111 9.90 6.33 28.22
CA ASP A 111 9.31 7.44 27.45
C ASP A 111 10.36 8.30 26.71
N ILE A 112 11.37 7.69 26.12
CA ILE A 112 12.46 8.39 25.46
C ILE A 112 12.06 9.01 24.11
N CYS A 113 10.90 8.68 23.55
CA CYS A 113 10.47 9.12 22.23
C CYS A 113 9.23 10.01 22.30
N LYS A 114 9.41 11.29 21.92
CA LYS A 114 8.31 12.25 21.73
C LYS A 114 7.85 12.28 20.28
N VAL A 115 6.55 12.41 20.08
CA VAL A 115 5.94 12.56 18.74
C VAL A 115 5.38 13.97 18.59
N GLU A 116 5.75 14.65 17.52
CA GLU A 116 5.28 15.98 17.21
C GLU A 116 4.62 16.02 15.84
N LEU A 117 3.50 16.74 15.73
CA LEU A 117 2.86 17.03 14.45
C LEU A 117 3.70 18.06 13.68
N LEU A 118 4.11 17.71 12.47
CA LEU A 118 4.80 18.59 11.56
C LEU A 118 3.80 19.34 10.67
N ASP A 119 3.81 20.67 10.73
CA ASP A 119 3.03 21.48 9.80
C ASP A 119 3.75 21.55 8.45
N THR A 120 3.26 20.77 7.51
CA THR A 120 3.87 20.58 6.19
C THR A 120 2.84 20.25 5.15
N PRO A 121 2.96 20.76 3.91
CA PRO A 121 2.13 20.33 2.79
C PRO A 121 2.54 18.96 2.23
N VAL A 122 3.71 18.44 2.64
CA VAL A 122 4.23 17.15 2.16
C VAL A 122 3.54 16.02 2.90
N VAL A 123 2.83 15.17 2.18
CA VAL A 123 1.98 14.11 2.71
C VAL A 123 2.78 13.04 3.46
N LEU A 124 3.92 12.61 2.89
CA LEU A 124 4.88 11.74 3.53
C LEU A 124 6.09 12.57 3.93
N HIS A 125 6.16 12.95 5.22
CA HIS A 125 7.24 13.73 5.78
C HIS A 125 7.52 13.28 7.21
N ILE A 126 8.74 12.85 7.46
CA ILE A 126 9.25 12.35 8.74
C ILE A 126 10.57 13.03 9.03
N ILE A 127 10.75 13.54 10.25
CA ILE A 127 12.03 13.97 10.76
C ILE A 127 12.29 13.22 12.06
N ILE A 128 13.43 12.54 12.13
CA ILE A 128 13.90 11.83 13.34
C ILE A 128 15.09 12.60 13.89
N GLU A 129 14.93 13.14 15.09
CA GLU A 129 16.00 13.75 15.84
C GLU A 129 16.42 12.84 17.00
N MET A 130 17.70 12.55 17.13
CA MET A 130 18.26 11.70 18.18
C MET A 130 19.34 12.44 18.95
N TYR A 131 19.32 12.24 20.26
CA TYR A 131 20.24 12.87 21.20
C TYR A 131 20.89 11.80 22.08
N ALA A 132 22.22 11.90 22.29
CA ALA A 132 22.95 11.06 23.22
C ALA A 132 24.19 11.81 23.74
N GLY A 133 24.15 12.23 25.02
CA GLY A 133 25.12 13.17 25.56
C GLY A 133 25.12 14.49 24.78
N GLU A 134 26.31 14.90 24.27
CA GLU A 134 26.46 16.10 23.43
C GLU A 134 26.19 15.85 21.94
N ASP A 135 26.08 14.57 21.51
CA ASP A 135 25.86 14.25 20.11
C ASP A 135 24.40 14.33 19.70
N THR A 136 24.17 14.93 18.56
CA THR A 136 22.85 15.08 17.98
C THR A 136 22.85 14.67 16.50
N VAL A 137 21.78 13.99 16.06
CA VAL A 137 21.55 13.67 14.65
C VAL A 137 20.11 14.05 14.29
N SER A 138 19.93 14.69 13.15
CA SER A 138 18.62 14.89 12.52
C SER A 138 18.63 14.26 11.13
N LEU A 139 17.62 13.42 10.85
CA LEU A 139 17.41 12.76 9.58
C LEU A 139 16.00 13.03 9.07
N GLU A 140 15.88 13.44 7.82
CA GLU A 140 14.62 13.79 7.18
C GLU A 140 14.31 12.85 6.01
N ILE A 141 13.05 12.35 5.95
CA ILE A 141 12.50 11.55 4.87
C ILE A 141 11.31 12.28 4.27
N LYS A 142 11.30 12.48 2.95
CA LYS A 142 10.19 13.12 2.22
C LYS A 142 9.83 12.33 0.96
N TYR A 143 8.57 12.45 0.56
CA TYR A 143 7.99 12.01 -0.71
C TYR A 143 7.88 10.49 -0.89
N ASP A 144 8.85 9.72 -0.41
CA ASP A 144 8.86 8.26 -0.44
C ASP A 144 9.38 7.68 0.88
N HIS A 145 9.05 6.39 1.17
CA HIS A 145 9.27 5.75 2.47
C HIS A 145 10.74 5.61 2.88
N ILE A 146 11.67 5.56 1.92
CA ILE A 146 13.12 5.44 2.16
C ILE A 146 13.91 6.58 1.54
N ASN A 147 13.25 7.62 1.04
CA ASN A 147 13.92 8.77 0.43
C ASN A 147 14.40 9.75 1.50
N VAL A 148 15.65 9.60 1.91
CA VAL A 148 16.31 10.49 2.87
C VAL A 148 16.73 11.76 2.13
N THR A 149 16.13 12.90 2.49
CA THR A 149 16.38 14.20 1.85
C THR A 149 17.40 15.05 2.58
N ARG A 150 17.52 14.87 3.90
CA ARG A 150 18.48 15.65 4.70
C ARG A 150 19.03 14.85 5.86
N ILE A 151 20.31 15.05 6.16
CA ILE A 151 20.98 14.51 7.33
C ILE A 151 21.88 15.59 7.91
N SER A 152 21.83 15.77 9.23
CA SER A 152 22.81 16.59 9.97
C SER A 152 23.29 15.87 11.22
N LYS A 153 24.53 16.11 11.62
CA LYS A 153 25.15 15.65 12.88
C LYS A 153 25.86 16.82 13.57
N ASN A 154 25.53 17.08 14.82
CA ASN A 154 26.12 18.13 15.63
C ASN A 154 26.08 19.51 14.93
N GLY A 155 25.01 19.80 14.18
CA GLY A 155 24.84 21.01 13.40
C GLY A 155 25.53 21.02 12.01
N GLU A 156 26.38 20.06 11.70
CA GLU A 156 26.96 19.88 10.37
C GLU A 156 26.02 19.14 9.44
N ILE A 157 25.81 19.67 8.23
CA ILE A 157 24.97 19.04 7.19
C ILE A 157 25.81 18.00 6.45
N LEU A 158 25.42 16.73 6.57
CA LEU A 158 26.05 15.60 5.90
C LEU A 158 25.38 15.27 4.56
N LEU A 159 24.10 15.54 4.44
CA LEU A 159 23.31 15.39 3.21
C LEU A 159 22.26 16.51 3.15
N ASP A 160 22.16 17.17 2.01
CA ASP A 160 21.09 18.11 1.68
C ASP A 160 20.66 17.84 0.24
N ALA A 161 19.70 16.97 0.08
CA ALA A 161 19.11 16.57 -1.19
C ALA A 161 17.60 16.87 -1.20
N ASP A 162 17.20 18.00 -0.58
CA ASP A 162 15.78 18.44 -0.56
C ASP A 162 15.36 18.98 -1.95
N LYS A 163 15.77 18.26 -2.96
CA LYS A 163 15.10 18.31 -4.24
C LYS A 163 13.94 17.37 -4.10
N ALA A 164 12.72 17.87 -4.40
CA ALA A 164 11.67 16.98 -4.87
C ALA A 164 12.38 15.95 -5.73
N VAL A 165 12.18 14.65 -5.46
CA VAL A 165 12.80 13.60 -6.26
C VAL A 165 12.67 14.10 -7.68
N GLU A 166 13.80 14.63 -8.24
CA GLU A 166 13.84 14.85 -9.69
C GLU A 166 13.42 13.50 -10.19
N GLU A 167 12.24 13.45 -10.83
CA GLU A 167 11.67 12.23 -11.34
C GLU A 167 12.85 11.48 -11.91
N LYS A 168 13.24 10.40 -11.26
CA LYS A 168 14.27 9.55 -11.84
C LYS A 168 13.70 9.27 -13.21
N GLU A 169 14.35 9.74 -14.27
CA GLU A 169 13.87 9.69 -15.65
C GLU A 169 13.54 8.27 -16.14
N GLU A 170 13.47 7.31 -15.21
CA GLU A 170 13.24 5.91 -15.50
C GLU A 170 11.77 5.59 -15.77
N THR A 171 10.80 6.30 -15.18
CA THR A 171 9.38 6.02 -15.41
C THR A 171 8.54 7.28 -15.64
N ASP A 172 7.75 7.26 -16.71
CA ASP A 172 6.77 8.31 -17.04
C ASP A 172 5.35 7.77 -16.87
N ARG A 173 4.71 8.11 -15.75
CA ARG A 173 3.34 7.67 -15.46
C ARG A 173 2.28 8.38 -16.31
N SER A 174 2.62 9.50 -16.96
CA SER A 174 1.70 10.19 -17.87
C SER A 174 1.39 9.38 -19.14
N LEU A 175 2.25 8.40 -19.45
CA LEU A 175 2.05 7.45 -20.54
C LEU A 175 1.06 6.33 -20.23
N LEU A 176 0.64 6.18 -18.96
CA LEU A 176 -0.34 5.16 -18.60
C LEU A 176 -1.73 5.52 -19.13
N ASN A 177 -2.32 4.61 -19.87
CA ASN A 177 -3.72 4.64 -20.29
C ASN A 177 -4.27 3.21 -20.40
N LEU A 178 -5.56 3.06 -20.41
CA LEU A 178 -6.21 1.75 -20.33
C LEU A 178 -5.94 0.88 -21.56
N GLU A 179 -5.92 1.48 -22.74
CA GLU A 179 -5.69 0.79 -24.01
C GLU A 179 -4.28 0.22 -24.08
N ASP A 180 -3.27 1.03 -23.77
CA ASP A 180 -1.87 0.61 -23.75
C ASP A 180 -1.57 -0.37 -22.61
N ILE A 181 -2.21 -0.24 -21.45
CA ILE A 181 -2.12 -1.22 -20.35
C ILE A 181 -2.62 -2.58 -20.82
N ARG A 182 -3.75 -2.62 -21.53
CA ARG A 182 -4.27 -3.86 -22.10
C ARG A 182 -3.32 -4.43 -23.18
N GLU A 183 -2.88 -3.61 -24.12
CA GLU A 183 -1.95 -4.05 -25.16
C GLU A 183 -0.65 -4.60 -24.57
N PHE A 184 -0.12 -3.93 -23.53
CA PHE A 184 1.05 -4.42 -22.80
C PHE A 184 0.79 -5.78 -22.15
N ALA A 185 -0.32 -5.94 -21.46
CA ALA A 185 -0.70 -7.21 -20.83
C ALA A 185 -0.84 -8.34 -21.86
N ASP A 186 -1.37 -8.03 -23.06
CA ASP A 186 -1.52 -8.99 -24.16
C ASP A 186 -0.18 -9.38 -24.80
N THR A 187 0.80 -8.46 -24.83
CA THR A 187 2.02 -8.61 -25.66
C THR A 187 3.32 -8.72 -24.87
N VAL A 188 3.31 -8.45 -23.56
CA VAL A 188 4.52 -8.53 -22.72
C VAL A 188 5.13 -9.94 -22.78
N GLU A 189 6.45 -10.00 -22.95
CA GLU A 189 7.19 -11.24 -22.81
C GLU A 189 7.13 -11.68 -21.34
N LEU A 190 6.49 -12.82 -21.09
CA LEU A 190 6.25 -13.28 -19.70
C LEU A 190 7.55 -13.50 -18.93
N SER A 191 8.66 -13.82 -19.60
CA SER A 191 9.98 -13.90 -18.99
C SER A 191 10.42 -12.61 -18.30
N ASP A 192 10.01 -11.43 -18.83
CA ASP A 192 10.41 -10.13 -18.32
C ASP A 192 9.72 -9.74 -17.00
N VAL A 193 8.57 -10.35 -16.73
CA VAL A 193 7.73 -10.08 -15.55
C VAL A 193 7.58 -11.27 -14.62
N LYS A 194 7.98 -12.47 -15.03
CA LYS A 194 7.74 -13.73 -14.33
C LYS A 194 8.26 -13.71 -12.88
N GLU A 195 9.47 -13.23 -12.66
CA GLU A 195 10.08 -13.20 -11.33
C GLU A 195 9.29 -12.31 -10.36
N LEU A 196 8.86 -11.12 -10.83
CA LEU A 196 8.02 -10.20 -10.05
C LEU A 196 6.67 -10.83 -9.69
N LEU A 197 6.02 -11.45 -10.69
CA LEU A 197 4.69 -12.04 -10.51
C LEU A 197 4.75 -13.30 -9.63
N ASP A 198 5.76 -14.14 -9.80
CA ASP A 198 5.97 -15.31 -8.93
C ASP A 198 6.21 -14.89 -7.48
N ALA A 199 6.96 -13.81 -7.25
CA ALA A 199 7.15 -13.25 -5.92
C ALA A 199 5.83 -12.74 -5.33
N GLN A 200 5.02 -12.02 -6.11
CA GLN A 200 3.70 -11.53 -5.69
C GLN A 200 2.75 -12.69 -5.37
N ILE A 201 2.66 -13.69 -6.24
CA ILE A 201 1.80 -14.88 -6.04
C ILE A 201 2.21 -15.60 -4.75
N ARG A 202 3.51 -15.89 -4.58
CA ARG A 202 4.02 -16.60 -3.39
C ARG A 202 3.73 -15.84 -2.10
N SER A 203 4.19 -14.58 -2.03
CA SER A 203 4.13 -13.81 -0.80
C SER A 203 2.71 -13.46 -0.40
N ASN A 204 1.90 -12.97 -1.36
CA ASN A 204 0.55 -12.52 -1.05
C ASN A 204 -0.41 -13.69 -0.73
N MET A 205 -0.18 -14.86 -1.34
CA MET A 205 -0.94 -16.06 -0.96
C MET A 205 -0.46 -16.69 0.35
N ALA A 206 0.83 -16.64 0.65
CA ALA A 206 1.35 -17.15 1.92
C ALA A 206 0.73 -16.42 3.11
N ILE A 207 0.72 -15.09 3.09
CA ILE A 207 0.08 -14.30 4.16
C ILE A 207 -1.45 -14.44 4.17
N ALA A 208 -2.10 -14.69 3.00
CA ALA A 208 -3.53 -14.97 2.95
C ALA A 208 -3.87 -16.27 3.70
N HIS A 209 -3.09 -17.32 3.48
CA HIS A 209 -3.27 -18.58 4.19
C HIS A 209 -2.96 -18.45 5.68
N GLU A 210 -1.89 -17.74 6.06
CA GLU A 210 -1.56 -17.46 7.46
C GLU A 210 -2.69 -16.68 8.16
N GLY A 211 -3.26 -15.67 7.49
CA GLY A 211 -4.38 -14.88 8.02
C GLY A 211 -5.63 -15.72 8.31
N MET A 212 -5.84 -16.81 7.54
CA MET A 212 -6.95 -17.74 7.79
C MET A 212 -6.77 -18.58 9.07
N THR A 213 -5.59 -18.61 9.69
CA THR A 213 -5.38 -19.29 10.99
C THR A 213 -6.15 -18.62 12.15
N GLY A 214 -6.52 -17.34 11.99
CA GLY A 214 -7.26 -16.55 12.98
C GLY A 214 -6.44 -16.04 14.16
N LYS A 215 -5.13 -16.02 14.04
CA LYS A 215 -4.22 -15.47 15.06
C LYS A 215 -4.20 -13.95 15.07
N TYR A 216 -4.73 -13.30 14.01
CA TYR A 216 -4.64 -11.87 13.78
C TYR A 216 -6.03 -11.22 13.81
N GLY A 217 -6.15 -10.09 14.47
CA GLY A 217 -7.33 -9.26 14.49
C GLY A 217 -8.62 -9.95 14.95
N LEU A 218 -9.69 -9.80 14.19
CA LEU A 218 -11.03 -10.33 14.47
C LEU A 218 -11.35 -11.63 13.72
N GLY A 219 -10.44 -12.10 12.86
CA GLY A 219 -10.67 -13.25 12.00
C GLY A 219 -11.65 -12.96 10.86
N ILE A 220 -11.62 -11.76 10.29
CA ILE A 220 -12.58 -11.28 9.26
C ILE A 220 -12.68 -12.26 8.08
N GLY A 221 -11.53 -12.76 7.60
CA GLY A 221 -11.52 -13.74 6.52
C GLY A 221 -12.27 -15.03 6.88
N ARG A 222 -12.10 -15.55 8.10
CA ARG A 222 -12.83 -16.73 8.58
C ARG A 222 -14.32 -16.44 8.75
N VAL A 223 -14.67 -15.30 9.36
CA VAL A 223 -16.07 -14.89 9.54
C VAL A 223 -16.79 -14.82 8.18
N ILE A 224 -16.15 -14.27 7.15
CA ILE A 224 -16.70 -14.26 5.79
C ILE A 224 -16.91 -15.69 5.30
N ARG A 225 -15.90 -16.55 5.42
CA ARG A 225 -15.97 -17.94 4.92
C ARG A 225 -17.03 -18.78 5.62
N GLU A 226 -17.25 -18.55 6.91
CA GLU A 226 -18.17 -19.34 7.73
C GLU A 226 -19.64 -18.90 7.60
N ASN A 227 -19.88 -17.62 7.26
CA ASN A 227 -21.23 -17.04 7.34
C ASN A 227 -21.85 -16.66 5.98
N TYR A 228 -21.09 -16.77 4.89
CA TYR A 228 -21.58 -16.51 3.53
C TYR A 228 -21.61 -17.80 2.69
N SER A 229 -22.22 -17.75 1.50
CA SER A 229 -22.22 -18.87 0.56
C SER A 229 -20.81 -19.29 0.16
N HIS A 230 -20.60 -20.59 -0.11
CA HIS A 230 -19.29 -21.12 -0.51
C HIS A 230 -19.02 -20.92 -2.02
N ASP A 231 -19.25 -19.72 -2.53
CA ASP A 231 -19.02 -19.33 -3.91
C ASP A 231 -17.63 -18.72 -4.16
N MET A 232 -17.34 -18.44 -5.41
CA MET A 232 -16.10 -17.82 -5.86
C MET A 232 -15.85 -16.49 -5.16
N LEU A 233 -16.86 -15.62 -5.11
CA LEU A 233 -16.74 -14.29 -4.50
C LEU A 233 -16.39 -14.38 -3.02
N THR A 234 -17.05 -15.27 -2.29
CA THR A 234 -16.77 -15.49 -0.86
C THR A 234 -15.33 -15.96 -0.65
N ARG A 235 -14.80 -16.85 -1.49
CA ARG A 235 -13.39 -17.29 -1.39
C ARG A 235 -12.40 -16.16 -1.68
N MET A 236 -12.63 -15.38 -2.73
CA MET A 236 -11.80 -14.19 -3.03
C MET A 236 -11.81 -13.19 -1.87
N ARG A 237 -12.98 -12.82 -1.37
CA ARG A 237 -13.14 -11.86 -0.25
C ARG A 237 -12.49 -12.37 1.03
N SER A 238 -12.73 -13.63 1.37
CA SER A 238 -12.21 -14.28 2.58
C SER A 238 -10.68 -14.27 2.61
N LEU A 239 -10.03 -14.78 1.56
CA LEU A 239 -8.57 -14.86 1.51
C LEU A 239 -7.90 -13.49 1.41
N THR A 240 -8.49 -12.56 0.64
CA THR A 240 -7.94 -11.21 0.51
C THR A 240 -8.08 -10.42 1.82
N ALA A 241 -9.21 -10.54 2.51
CA ALA A 241 -9.41 -9.95 3.83
C ALA A 241 -8.46 -10.54 4.87
N ALA A 242 -8.29 -11.88 4.87
CA ALA A 242 -7.36 -12.56 5.77
C ALA A 242 -5.92 -12.09 5.59
N ALA A 243 -5.46 -11.93 4.34
CA ALA A 243 -4.13 -11.40 4.05
C ALA A 243 -3.93 -9.99 4.59
N SER A 244 -4.90 -9.09 4.34
CA SER A 244 -4.87 -7.73 4.87
C SER A 244 -4.91 -7.70 6.40
N GLU A 245 -5.75 -8.53 7.02
CA GLU A 245 -5.89 -8.58 8.48
C GLU A 245 -4.61 -9.09 9.14
N ALA A 246 -4.00 -10.15 8.62
CA ALA A 246 -2.72 -10.65 9.13
C ALA A 246 -1.64 -9.57 9.06
N ARG A 247 -1.53 -8.89 7.91
CA ARG A 247 -0.60 -7.78 7.72
C ARG A 247 -0.84 -6.64 8.73
N MET A 248 -2.09 -6.22 8.93
CA MET A 248 -2.45 -5.15 9.88
C MET A 248 -2.32 -5.61 11.33
N GLY A 249 -2.43 -6.89 11.59
CA GLY A 249 -2.29 -7.54 12.89
C GLY A 249 -0.85 -7.86 13.28
N GLY A 250 0.15 -7.40 12.50
CA GLY A 250 1.56 -7.53 12.85
C GLY A 250 2.22 -8.84 12.42
N CYS A 251 1.63 -9.55 11.45
CA CYS A 251 2.29 -10.68 10.81
C CYS A 251 3.60 -10.23 10.16
N ASP A 252 4.68 -10.96 10.42
CA ASP A 252 6.05 -10.68 9.97
C ASP A 252 6.35 -11.21 8.55
N MET A 253 5.36 -11.80 7.89
CA MET A 253 5.51 -12.27 6.51
C MET A 253 5.50 -11.07 5.53
N PRO A 254 6.43 -11.06 4.54
CA PRO A 254 6.44 -10.01 3.52
C PRO A 254 5.26 -10.17 2.55
N VAL A 255 4.85 -9.05 1.97
CA VAL A 255 3.93 -8.98 0.83
C VAL A 255 4.59 -8.23 -0.31
N VAL A 256 4.22 -8.50 -1.55
CA VAL A 256 4.56 -7.62 -2.67
C VAL A 256 3.51 -6.51 -2.73
N ILE A 257 3.97 -5.28 -2.54
CA ILE A 257 3.13 -4.09 -2.48
C ILE A 257 2.74 -3.61 -3.89
N ASN A 258 1.84 -2.63 -3.96
CA ASN A 258 1.57 -1.83 -5.15
C ASN A 258 1.26 -0.39 -4.71
N SER A 259 1.75 0.59 -5.46
CA SER A 259 1.55 2.03 -5.18
C SER A 259 1.84 2.41 -3.72
N GLY A 260 2.93 1.87 -3.18
CA GLY A 260 3.40 2.12 -1.81
C GLY A 260 2.56 1.45 -0.72
N SER A 261 1.65 0.52 -1.03
CA SER A 261 0.78 -0.13 -0.03
C SER A 261 0.67 -1.65 -0.22
N GLY A 262 0.95 -2.41 0.85
CA GLY A 262 0.74 -3.86 0.84
C GLY A 262 -0.73 -4.26 0.71
N ASN A 263 -1.65 -3.49 1.27
CA ASN A 263 -3.09 -3.75 1.11
C ASN A 263 -3.54 -3.59 -0.34
N GLN A 264 -2.94 -2.66 -1.09
CA GLN A 264 -3.21 -2.53 -2.52
C GLN A 264 -2.61 -3.71 -3.31
N GLY A 265 -1.35 -4.09 -3.02
CA GLY A 265 -0.73 -5.26 -3.63
C GLY A 265 -1.51 -6.56 -3.38
N ILE A 266 -2.07 -6.73 -2.17
CA ILE A 266 -2.96 -7.85 -1.82
C ILE A 266 -4.27 -7.77 -2.61
N ALA A 267 -4.93 -6.60 -2.62
CA ALA A 267 -6.26 -6.43 -3.23
C ALA A 267 -6.23 -6.55 -4.76
N CYS A 268 -5.14 -6.14 -5.43
CA CYS A 268 -5.02 -6.28 -6.88
C CYS A 268 -4.52 -7.66 -7.35
N SER A 269 -4.05 -8.54 -6.44
CA SER A 269 -3.47 -9.84 -6.84
C SER A 269 -4.20 -11.05 -6.28
N VAL A 270 -4.50 -11.11 -4.98
CA VAL A 270 -5.09 -12.31 -4.34
C VAL A 270 -6.41 -12.73 -5.00
N PRO A 271 -7.35 -11.82 -5.33
CA PRO A 271 -8.59 -12.21 -5.99
C PRO A 271 -8.35 -12.91 -7.33
N LEU A 272 -7.39 -12.42 -8.12
CA LEU A 272 -7.06 -13.00 -9.43
C LEU A 272 -6.45 -14.40 -9.29
N ILE A 273 -5.56 -14.57 -8.31
CA ILE A 273 -4.93 -15.86 -8.04
C ILE A 273 -5.98 -16.89 -7.61
N VAL A 274 -6.91 -16.48 -6.73
CA VAL A 274 -8.01 -17.34 -6.28
C VAL A 274 -8.91 -17.69 -7.47
N TYR A 275 -9.33 -16.69 -8.25
CA TYR A 275 -10.20 -16.88 -9.40
C TYR A 275 -9.58 -17.81 -10.44
N ALA A 276 -8.33 -17.57 -10.82
CA ALA A 276 -7.64 -18.38 -11.82
C ALA A 276 -7.50 -19.85 -11.40
N ARG A 277 -7.17 -20.09 -10.13
CA ARG A 277 -7.05 -21.45 -9.58
C ARG A 277 -8.39 -22.21 -9.54
N GLU A 278 -9.44 -21.54 -9.09
CA GLU A 278 -10.78 -22.13 -9.01
C GLU A 278 -11.37 -22.44 -10.39
N MET A 279 -11.07 -21.59 -11.38
CA MET A 279 -11.50 -21.77 -12.76
C MET A 279 -10.54 -22.64 -13.59
N GLU A 280 -9.48 -23.15 -12.96
CA GLU A 280 -8.44 -23.96 -13.62
C GLU A 280 -7.85 -23.29 -14.87
N LEU A 281 -7.70 -21.96 -14.83
CA LEU A 281 -7.15 -21.18 -15.93
C LEU A 281 -5.63 -21.41 -16.04
N PRO A 282 -5.06 -21.37 -17.25
CA PRO A 282 -3.63 -21.56 -17.45
C PRO A 282 -2.82 -20.41 -16.85
N ASP A 283 -1.61 -20.69 -16.38
CA ASP A 283 -0.73 -19.73 -15.70
C ASP A 283 -0.49 -18.45 -16.51
N TYR A 284 -0.38 -18.55 -17.85
CA TYR A 284 -0.17 -17.38 -18.68
C TYR A 284 -1.35 -16.38 -18.59
N SER A 285 -2.57 -16.86 -18.45
CA SER A 285 -3.76 -15.99 -18.27
C SER A 285 -3.70 -15.26 -16.94
N LEU A 286 -3.30 -15.94 -15.87
CA LEU A 286 -3.09 -15.31 -14.56
C LEU A 286 -1.97 -14.25 -14.63
N TYR A 287 -0.81 -14.56 -15.23
CA TYR A 287 0.29 -13.61 -15.32
C TYR A 287 -0.12 -12.34 -16.08
N ARG A 288 -0.79 -12.48 -17.23
CA ARG A 288 -1.28 -11.33 -18.00
C ARG A 288 -2.31 -10.51 -17.21
N ALA A 289 -3.24 -11.17 -16.50
CA ALA A 289 -4.21 -10.50 -15.65
C ALA A 289 -3.54 -9.78 -14.47
N LEU A 290 -2.50 -10.34 -13.86
CA LEU A 290 -1.72 -9.68 -12.81
C LEU A 290 -0.97 -8.44 -13.35
N VAL A 291 -0.36 -8.54 -14.52
CA VAL A 291 0.25 -7.38 -15.20
C VAL A 291 -0.78 -6.26 -15.40
N PHE A 292 -1.93 -6.60 -15.96
CA PHE A 292 -3.03 -5.67 -16.19
C PHE A 292 -3.51 -5.01 -14.89
N SER A 293 -3.79 -5.82 -13.87
CA SER A 293 -4.30 -5.36 -12.56
C SER A 293 -3.30 -4.43 -11.84
N ASN A 294 -2.02 -4.80 -11.83
CA ASN A 294 -0.99 -3.99 -11.19
C ASN A 294 -0.85 -2.62 -11.89
N LEU A 295 -0.76 -2.57 -13.21
CA LEU A 295 -0.67 -1.31 -13.97
C LEU A 295 -1.93 -0.46 -13.86
N LEU A 296 -3.12 -1.08 -13.91
CA LEU A 296 -4.39 -0.35 -13.75
C LEU A 296 -4.53 0.22 -12.33
N THR A 297 -4.02 -0.48 -11.30
CA THR A 297 -3.96 0.07 -9.93
C THR A 297 -3.09 1.31 -9.88
N VAL A 298 -1.89 1.29 -10.47
CA VAL A 298 -0.98 2.44 -10.55
C VAL A 298 -1.63 3.59 -11.32
N TYR A 299 -2.26 3.30 -12.47
CA TYR A 299 -2.96 4.28 -13.29
C TYR A 299 -4.06 5.02 -12.53
N GLN A 300 -4.89 4.32 -11.77
CA GLN A 300 -5.91 4.97 -10.93
C GLN A 300 -5.29 5.77 -9.78
N LYS A 301 -4.23 5.23 -9.16
CA LYS A 301 -3.58 5.86 -7.99
C LYS A 301 -2.84 7.16 -8.31
N GLN A 302 -2.35 7.35 -9.53
CA GLN A 302 -1.70 8.60 -9.90
C GLN A 302 -2.61 9.83 -9.76
N TYR A 303 -3.94 9.68 -9.95
CA TYR A 303 -4.90 10.76 -9.82
C TYR A 303 -5.27 11.04 -8.36
N ILE A 304 -5.27 10.02 -7.49
CA ILE A 304 -5.62 10.13 -6.06
C ILE A 304 -4.42 10.59 -5.23
N GLY A 305 -3.21 10.16 -5.62
CA GLY A 305 -1.97 10.35 -4.87
C GLY A 305 -1.66 9.20 -3.91
N LYS A 306 -0.42 9.15 -3.39
CA LYS A 306 0.08 8.04 -2.55
C LYS A 306 -0.69 7.93 -1.23
N LEU A 307 -0.93 9.03 -0.54
CA LEU A 307 -1.68 9.10 0.73
C LEU A 307 -2.84 10.07 0.59
N SER A 308 -4.04 9.67 0.99
CA SER A 308 -5.25 10.50 0.96
C SER A 308 -6.31 9.93 1.91
N ALA A 309 -7.38 10.68 2.17
CA ALA A 309 -8.55 10.17 2.87
C ALA A 309 -9.39 9.19 2.02
N PHE A 310 -9.03 8.96 0.74
CA PHE A 310 -9.59 7.89 -0.09
C PHE A 310 -8.74 6.62 0.03
N CYS A 311 -9.37 5.51 0.38
CA CYS A 311 -8.68 4.23 0.55
C CYS A 311 -8.26 3.65 -0.80
N GLY A 312 -6.96 3.46 -1.01
CA GLY A 312 -6.41 2.85 -2.23
C GLY A 312 -6.84 1.39 -2.47
N ALA A 313 -7.40 0.73 -1.45
CA ALA A 313 -7.99 -0.60 -1.60
C ALA A 313 -9.14 -0.63 -2.62
N VAL A 314 -9.89 0.48 -2.76
CA VAL A 314 -10.97 0.57 -3.77
C VAL A 314 -10.40 0.54 -5.18
N SER A 315 -9.36 1.35 -5.46
CA SER A 315 -8.70 1.36 -6.77
C SER A 315 -8.10 -0.01 -7.12
N ALA A 316 -7.46 -0.67 -6.14
CA ALA A 316 -6.89 -1.99 -6.33
C ALA A 316 -7.97 -3.07 -6.54
N SER A 317 -9.09 -2.99 -5.84
CA SER A 317 -10.22 -3.91 -6.04
C SER A 317 -10.93 -3.67 -7.37
N CYS A 318 -11.08 -2.40 -7.79
CA CYS A 318 -11.59 -2.04 -9.11
C CYS A 318 -10.70 -2.64 -10.21
N ALA A 319 -9.39 -2.50 -10.09
CA ALA A 319 -8.42 -3.08 -11.01
C ALA A 319 -8.52 -4.63 -11.04
N ALA A 320 -8.71 -5.28 -9.89
CA ALA A 320 -8.91 -6.73 -9.83
C ALA A 320 -10.20 -7.16 -10.54
N GLY A 321 -11.32 -6.47 -10.36
CA GLY A 321 -12.57 -6.75 -11.07
C GLY A 321 -12.44 -6.60 -12.59
N ALA A 322 -11.79 -5.51 -13.04
CA ALA A 322 -11.49 -5.27 -14.45
C ALA A 322 -10.54 -6.35 -15.04
N ALA A 323 -9.54 -6.79 -14.24
CA ALA A 323 -8.61 -7.85 -14.63
C ALA A 323 -9.28 -9.23 -14.69
N ILE A 324 -10.29 -9.51 -13.86
CA ILE A 324 -11.12 -10.71 -13.99
C ILE A 324 -11.89 -10.67 -15.33
N THR A 325 -12.51 -9.51 -15.67
CA THR A 325 -13.17 -9.32 -16.96
C THR A 325 -12.22 -9.59 -18.13
N TYR A 326 -11.00 -9.02 -18.06
CA TYR A 326 -9.93 -9.28 -19.02
C TYR A 326 -9.56 -10.77 -19.10
N MET A 327 -9.34 -11.42 -17.95
CA MET A 327 -8.85 -12.80 -17.85
C MET A 327 -9.84 -13.82 -18.44
N VAL A 328 -11.14 -13.53 -18.40
CA VAL A 328 -12.18 -14.38 -19.02
C VAL A 328 -12.49 -14.00 -20.47
N GLY A 329 -11.64 -13.16 -21.09
CA GLY A 329 -11.75 -12.82 -22.53
C GLY A 329 -12.65 -11.61 -22.81
N GLY A 330 -12.99 -10.80 -21.83
CA GLY A 330 -13.70 -9.54 -22.04
C GLY A 330 -12.92 -8.56 -22.90
N ASP A 331 -13.59 -7.95 -23.87
CA ASP A 331 -13.01 -6.90 -24.69
C ASP A 331 -12.83 -5.59 -23.91
N ILE A 332 -12.21 -4.59 -24.55
CA ILE A 332 -11.95 -3.29 -23.91
C ILE A 332 -13.24 -2.59 -23.47
N SER A 333 -14.35 -2.79 -24.17
CA SER A 333 -15.65 -2.21 -23.81
C SER A 333 -16.18 -2.82 -22.52
N LEU A 334 -16.09 -4.14 -22.35
CA LEU A 334 -16.50 -4.82 -21.12
C LEU A 334 -15.61 -4.45 -19.93
N ILE A 335 -14.30 -4.29 -20.17
CA ILE A 335 -13.34 -3.81 -19.18
C ILE A 335 -13.71 -2.40 -18.71
N LYS A 336 -13.97 -1.47 -19.63
CA LYS A 336 -14.42 -0.09 -19.34
C LYS A 336 -15.70 -0.11 -18.50
N LYS A 337 -16.71 -0.88 -18.93
CA LYS A 337 -17.96 -1.04 -18.17
C LYS A 337 -17.72 -1.58 -16.75
N THR A 338 -16.80 -2.52 -16.56
CA THR A 338 -16.49 -3.04 -15.23
C THR A 338 -15.89 -1.94 -14.33
N ILE A 339 -14.98 -1.12 -14.86
CA ILE A 339 -14.40 0.01 -14.14
C ILE A 339 -15.50 1.02 -13.77
N GLU A 340 -16.29 1.46 -14.74
CA GLU A 340 -17.38 2.44 -14.55
C GLU A 340 -18.43 1.96 -13.56
N ASN A 341 -18.89 0.71 -13.68
CA ASN A 341 -19.84 0.10 -12.75
C ASN A 341 -19.27 0.02 -11.32
N THR A 342 -17.97 -0.28 -11.18
CA THR A 342 -17.31 -0.28 -9.87
C THR A 342 -17.30 1.11 -9.28
N LEU A 343 -16.87 2.12 -10.05
CA LEU A 343 -16.74 3.50 -9.58
C LEU A 343 -18.10 4.19 -9.36
N ALA A 344 -19.15 3.79 -10.09
CA ALA A 344 -20.51 4.23 -9.83
C ALA A 344 -21.05 3.73 -8.49
N ASN A 345 -20.72 2.48 -8.12
CA ASN A 345 -21.16 1.85 -6.88
C ASN A 345 -20.32 2.32 -5.69
N ILE A 346 -18.98 2.24 -5.82
CA ILE A 346 -18.03 2.53 -4.75
C ILE A 346 -16.84 3.35 -5.28
N PRO A 347 -17.00 4.68 -5.47
CA PRO A 347 -15.90 5.51 -5.98
C PRO A 347 -14.73 5.60 -4.99
N GLY A 348 -15.00 5.42 -3.71
CA GLY A 348 -14.01 5.44 -2.63
C GLY A 348 -14.62 5.06 -1.29
N ILE A 349 -13.73 4.70 -0.36
CA ILE A 349 -14.06 4.50 1.06
C ILE A 349 -13.16 5.41 1.88
N ILE A 350 -13.67 6.02 2.94
CA ILE A 350 -12.89 6.85 3.86
C ILE A 350 -11.72 6.05 4.42
N CYS A 351 -10.51 6.61 4.27
CA CYS A 351 -9.28 6.10 4.86
C CYS A 351 -8.94 6.86 6.14
N ASP A 352 -9.16 6.23 7.27
CA ASP A 352 -8.88 6.73 8.60
C ASP A 352 -7.64 6.06 9.23
N GLY A 353 -6.66 5.71 8.41
CA GLY A 353 -5.40 5.08 8.78
C GLY A 353 -5.40 3.56 8.70
N ALA A 354 -4.19 2.98 8.79
CA ALA A 354 -3.98 1.54 8.70
C ALA A 354 -4.40 0.84 10.01
N LYS A 355 -5.25 -0.17 9.91
CA LYS A 355 -5.77 -0.94 11.03
C LYS A 355 -6.51 -2.20 10.57
N ILE A 356 -6.91 -3.05 11.50
CA ILE A 356 -7.61 -4.32 11.26
C ILE A 356 -8.83 -4.16 10.34
N SER A 357 -9.59 -3.06 10.47
CA SER A 357 -10.79 -2.82 9.63
C SER A 357 -10.48 -2.61 8.14
N CYS A 358 -9.21 -2.44 7.73
CA CYS A 358 -8.83 -2.42 6.32
C CYS A 358 -9.25 -3.71 5.60
N ALA A 359 -9.21 -4.85 6.29
CA ALA A 359 -9.65 -6.14 5.75
C ALA A 359 -11.13 -6.12 5.34
N ALA A 360 -12.00 -5.54 6.18
CA ALA A 360 -13.42 -5.41 5.86
C ALA A 360 -13.67 -4.43 4.70
N LYS A 361 -12.92 -3.32 4.64
CA LYS A 361 -12.98 -2.36 3.52
C LYS A 361 -12.61 -3.02 2.19
N ILE A 362 -11.57 -3.85 2.17
CA ILE A 362 -11.17 -4.62 0.98
C ILE A 362 -12.27 -5.60 0.58
N ALA A 363 -12.82 -6.36 1.53
CA ALA A 363 -13.89 -7.30 1.23
C ALA A 363 -15.12 -6.62 0.62
N ALA A 364 -15.52 -5.45 1.13
CA ALA A 364 -16.63 -4.66 0.59
C ALA A 364 -16.30 -4.11 -0.82
N SER A 365 -15.06 -3.66 -1.05
CA SER A 365 -14.63 -3.17 -2.36
C SER A 365 -14.60 -4.26 -3.43
N LEU A 366 -14.20 -5.49 -3.06
CA LEU A 366 -14.21 -6.64 -3.96
C LEU A 366 -15.63 -7.10 -4.29
N ASP A 367 -16.56 -7.01 -3.35
CA ASP A 367 -17.97 -7.28 -3.60
C ASP A 367 -18.53 -6.37 -4.70
N ALA A 368 -18.28 -5.07 -4.58
CA ALA A 368 -18.67 -4.09 -5.57
C ALA A 368 -18.01 -4.31 -6.94
N ALA A 369 -16.71 -4.62 -6.97
CA ALA A 369 -15.95 -4.84 -8.20
C ALA A 369 -16.39 -6.12 -8.93
N PHE A 370 -16.72 -7.18 -8.18
CA PHE A 370 -17.20 -8.44 -8.77
C PHE A 370 -18.64 -8.34 -9.27
N LEU A 371 -19.51 -7.59 -8.55
CA LEU A 371 -20.83 -7.24 -9.09
C LEU A 371 -20.70 -6.43 -10.39
N ALA A 372 -19.77 -5.49 -10.44
CA ALA A 372 -19.51 -4.69 -11.64
C ALA A 372 -19.03 -5.54 -12.82
N HIS A 373 -18.17 -6.54 -12.57
CA HIS A 373 -17.79 -7.55 -13.55
C HIS A 373 -19.00 -8.28 -14.13
N HIS A 374 -19.87 -8.78 -13.27
CA HIS A 374 -21.07 -9.50 -13.72
C HIS A 374 -22.04 -8.60 -14.51
N LEU A 375 -22.25 -7.35 -14.07
CA LEU A 375 -23.04 -6.38 -14.83
C LEU A 375 -22.47 -6.19 -16.23
N ALA A 376 -21.15 -5.94 -16.34
CA ALA A 376 -20.49 -5.76 -17.61
C ALA A 376 -20.60 -6.99 -18.52
N MET A 377 -20.38 -8.20 -17.99
CA MET A 377 -20.50 -9.46 -18.75
C MET A 377 -21.93 -9.73 -19.23
N ASN A 378 -22.94 -9.18 -18.56
CA ASN A 378 -24.33 -9.19 -19.01
C ASN A 378 -24.67 -7.98 -19.92
N GLY A 379 -23.68 -7.21 -20.37
CA GLY A 379 -23.87 -6.05 -21.24
C GLY A 379 -24.39 -4.80 -20.54
N GLN A 380 -24.56 -4.82 -19.22
CA GLN A 380 -25.13 -3.74 -18.43
C GLN A 380 -24.06 -2.76 -17.94
N SER A 381 -24.33 -1.47 -18.01
CA SER A 381 -23.54 -0.42 -17.36
C SER A 381 -24.42 0.77 -17.01
N TYR A 382 -23.98 1.55 -16.03
CA TYR A 382 -24.59 2.85 -15.76
C TYR A 382 -24.33 3.81 -16.94
N ALA A 383 -25.29 4.72 -17.17
CA ALA A 383 -25.16 5.70 -18.25
C ALA A 383 -24.12 6.77 -17.90
N PRO A 384 -23.40 7.32 -18.90
CA PRO A 384 -22.58 8.52 -18.72
C PRO A 384 -23.39 9.66 -18.08
N TYR A 385 -22.69 10.54 -17.37
CA TYR A 385 -23.30 11.69 -16.64
C TYR A 385 -24.28 11.30 -15.53
N THR A 386 -24.28 10.03 -15.11
CA THR A 386 -24.97 9.59 -13.91
C THR A 386 -24.04 9.79 -12.71
N GLY A 387 -24.25 10.84 -11.94
CA GLY A 387 -23.38 11.21 -10.83
C GLY A 387 -22.02 11.70 -11.32
N ILE A 388 -20.95 10.96 -10.92
CA ILE A 388 -19.56 11.30 -11.27
C ILE A 388 -19.06 10.65 -12.57
N LEU A 389 -19.87 9.77 -13.16
CA LEU A 389 -19.49 9.09 -14.41
C LEU A 389 -19.42 10.09 -15.57
N GLN A 390 -18.39 9.96 -16.39
CA GLN A 390 -18.19 10.76 -17.59
C GLN A 390 -18.40 9.91 -18.85
N GLU A 391 -18.30 10.53 -20.04
CA GLU A 391 -18.39 9.83 -21.33
C GLU A 391 -17.24 8.81 -21.47
N GLU A 392 -16.04 9.23 -21.10
CA GLU A 392 -14.86 8.39 -21.17
C GLU A 392 -14.45 7.85 -19.80
N THR A 393 -14.06 6.55 -19.76
CA THR A 393 -13.61 5.88 -18.53
C THR A 393 -12.42 6.58 -17.89
N ALA A 394 -11.49 7.11 -18.69
CA ALA A 394 -10.33 7.86 -18.21
C ALA A 394 -10.75 9.14 -17.46
N GLU A 395 -11.76 9.85 -17.96
CA GLU A 395 -12.31 11.04 -17.31
C GLU A 395 -13.00 10.66 -16.00
N THR A 396 -13.76 9.57 -15.97
CA THR A 396 -14.38 9.04 -14.75
C THR A 396 -13.31 8.75 -13.68
N ILE A 397 -12.22 8.07 -14.04
CA ILE A 397 -11.08 7.79 -13.14
C ILE A 397 -10.47 9.10 -12.64
N SER A 398 -10.28 10.09 -13.52
CA SER A 398 -9.76 11.41 -13.17
C SER A 398 -10.67 12.15 -12.18
N CYS A 399 -12.00 12.12 -12.39
CA CYS A 399 -12.98 12.72 -11.49
C CYS A 399 -12.94 12.10 -10.09
N VAL A 400 -12.87 10.77 -10.00
CA VAL A 400 -12.69 10.06 -8.71
C VAL A 400 -11.38 10.48 -8.05
N GLY A 401 -10.29 10.58 -8.85
CA GLY A 401 -9.00 11.07 -8.38
C GLY A 401 -9.07 12.47 -7.80
N GLN A 402 -9.72 13.39 -8.48
CA GLN A 402 -9.91 14.77 -8.02
C GLN A 402 -10.69 14.83 -6.70
N ILE A 403 -11.77 14.06 -6.57
CA ILE A 403 -12.50 13.96 -5.30
C ILE A 403 -11.56 13.47 -4.18
N GLY A 404 -10.79 12.41 -4.44
CA GLY A 404 -9.88 11.84 -3.45
C GLY A 404 -8.71 12.77 -3.09
N LYS A 405 -8.14 13.47 -4.06
CA LYS A 405 -6.97 14.33 -3.89
C LYS A 405 -7.35 15.71 -3.33
N ASP A 406 -8.35 16.34 -3.89
CA ASP A 406 -8.72 17.73 -3.57
C ASP A 406 -9.98 17.82 -2.69
N GLY A 407 -11.02 17.07 -3.02
CA GLY A 407 -12.28 17.09 -2.28
C GLY A 407 -12.19 16.53 -0.86
N MET A 408 -11.27 15.61 -0.61
CA MET A 408 -11.13 14.94 0.70
C MET A 408 -10.10 15.60 1.64
N LYS A 409 -9.50 16.73 1.29
CA LYS A 409 -8.49 17.41 2.12
C LYS A 409 -9.02 17.78 3.51
N GLU A 410 -10.20 18.38 3.58
CA GLU A 410 -10.82 18.72 4.87
C GLU A 410 -11.24 17.48 5.65
N THR A 411 -11.73 16.44 4.97
CA THR A 411 -12.05 15.15 5.60
C THR A 411 -10.80 14.55 6.25
N ASP A 412 -9.65 14.64 5.58
CA ASP A 412 -8.37 14.14 6.11
C ASP A 412 -7.93 14.90 7.38
N ARG A 413 -8.12 16.22 7.39
CA ARG A 413 -7.86 17.09 8.55
C ARG A 413 -8.78 16.78 9.72
N GLU A 414 -10.09 16.61 9.48
CA GLU A 414 -11.04 16.26 10.53
C GLU A 414 -10.77 14.86 11.12
N ILE A 415 -10.42 13.88 10.29
CA ILE A 415 -10.00 12.56 10.77
C ILE A 415 -8.79 12.68 11.70
N LEU A 416 -7.76 13.44 11.27
CA LEU A 416 -6.56 13.65 12.09
C LEU A 416 -6.90 14.33 13.42
N LYS A 417 -7.73 15.37 13.40
CA LYS A 417 -8.19 16.08 14.60
C LYS A 417 -8.89 15.13 15.58
N ILE A 418 -9.89 14.37 15.11
CA ILE A 418 -10.58 13.36 15.93
C ILE A 418 -9.59 12.36 16.55
N MET A 419 -8.58 11.93 15.78
CA MET A 419 -7.57 10.98 16.27
C MET A 419 -6.64 11.58 17.31
N LEU A 420 -6.36 12.89 17.25
CA LEU A 420 -5.47 13.56 18.21
C LEU A 420 -6.18 13.95 19.51
N GLU A 421 -7.51 14.06 19.53
CA GLU A 421 -8.31 14.36 20.72
C GLU A 421 -8.43 13.20 21.72
N HIS A 422 -8.03 11.99 21.32
CA HIS A 422 -8.06 10.74 22.11
C HIS A 422 -6.65 10.12 22.23
#